data_a42cbee649f93cfc52b20bfe58efea02
#
_entry.id   a42cbee649f93cfc52b20bfe58efea02
#
_cell.length_a   1.000
_cell.length_b   1.000
_cell.length_c   1.000
_cell.angle_alpha   90.00
_cell.angle_beta   90.00
_cell.angle_gamma   90.00
#
_symmetry.space_group_name_H-M   'P 1'
#
loop_
_entity.id
_entity.type
_entity.pdbx_description
1 polymer ?
#
loop_
_entity_poly.entity_id
_entity_poly.type
_entity_poly.pdbx_seq_one_letter_code
_entity_poly.pdbx_strand_id
1 'polypeptide(L)'
;MRRGRKRAQNPETARRILAAAENHFAAQGLAGARTDEIAAAAHANKAMLYYYFGDKRRLHRAVLGNLLRQLRVLFDELEVSRASPRRRLENLLAGYMDFLGSHPNYPRLVQREAMESSPSFEWIFREFLGPFQATLQKTIEAGVKAGEFRRVDARHAVFSLLGMTIFYFVAARRFPQLFEGDAIAAKPLAERKKAVLDLLMHGLLQSQTRRS
;
A
#
# COMPACT_ATOMS: atom_id res chain seq x y z
N MET A 1 21.77 -32.13 -33.42
CA MET A 1 21.85 -30.94 -32.55
C MET A 1 20.53 -30.19 -32.63
N ARG A 2 19.63 -30.39 -31.64
CA ARG A 2 18.37 -29.61 -31.54
C ARG A 2 18.67 -28.30 -30.82
N ARG A 3 18.68 -27.18 -31.55
CA ARG A 3 18.73 -25.84 -30.98
C ARG A 3 17.46 -25.61 -30.15
N GLY A 4 17.61 -25.57 -28.81
CA GLY A 4 16.54 -25.18 -27.91
C GLY A 4 16.05 -23.78 -28.26
N ARG A 5 14.83 -23.67 -28.81
CA ARG A 5 14.11 -22.43 -28.97
C ARG A 5 14.01 -21.79 -27.58
N LYS A 6 14.71 -20.67 -27.33
CA LYS A 6 14.41 -19.77 -26.21
C LYS A 6 12.92 -19.45 -26.33
N ARG A 7 12.08 -20.05 -25.46
CA ARG A 7 10.66 -19.66 -25.35
C ARG A 7 10.65 -18.19 -25.06
N ALA A 8 10.08 -17.39 -25.96
CA ALA A 8 9.86 -15.97 -25.73
C ALA A 8 9.16 -15.81 -24.39
N GLN A 9 9.67 -14.92 -23.54
CA GLN A 9 9.04 -14.58 -22.27
C GLN A 9 7.62 -14.10 -22.57
N ASN A 10 6.62 -14.85 -22.12
CA ASN A 10 5.23 -14.42 -22.24
C ASN A 10 4.89 -13.56 -21.01
N PRO A 11 4.75 -12.22 -21.16
CA PRO A 11 4.48 -11.32 -20.06
C PRO A 11 3.18 -11.67 -19.32
N GLU A 12 2.23 -12.27 -20.02
CA GLU A 12 0.95 -12.69 -19.45
C GLU A 12 1.11 -13.80 -18.42
N THR A 13 1.98 -14.78 -18.70
CA THR A 13 2.27 -15.85 -17.75
C THR A 13 2.95 -15.31 -16.49
N ALA A 14 3.88 -14.38 -16.62
CA ALA A 14 4.53 -13.75 -15.48
C ALA A 14 3.51 -12.97 -14.62
N ARG A 15 2.57 -12.24 -15.25
CA ARG A 15 1.50 -11.54 -14.54
C ARG A 15 0.58 -12.49 -13.77
N ARG A 16 0.15 -13.60 -14.38
CA ARG A 16 -0.68 -14.61 -13.70
C ARG A 16 0.04 -15.24 -12.51
N ILE A 17 1.33 -15.54 -12.65
CA ILE A 17 2.12 -16.06 -11.52
C ILE A 17 2.23 -15.03 -10.41
N LEU A 18 2.46 -13.76 -10.71
CA LEU A 18 2.51 -12.69 -9.70
C LEU A 18 1.18 -12.54 -8.96
N ALA A 19 0.05 -12.53 -9.67
CA ALA A 19 -1.27 -12.41 -9.07
C ALA A 19 -1.62 -13.60 -8.17
N ALA A 20 -1.34 -14.84 -8.62
CA ALA A 20 -1.52 -16.03 -7.80
C ALA A 20 -0.60 -16.01 -6.57
N ALA A 21 0.68 -15.63 -6.75
CA ALA A 21 1.64 -15.55 -5.66
C ALA A 21 1.25 -14.51 -4.61
N GLU A 22 0.71 -13.37 -5.02
CA GLU A 22 0.21 -12.33 -4.12
C GLU A 22 -0.85 -12.89 -3.16
N ASN A 23 -1.84 -13.61 -3.67
CA ASN A 23 -2.89 -14.23 -2.87
C ASN A 23 -2.34 -15.26 -1.88
N HIS A 24 -1.45 -16.14 -2.35
CA HIS A 24 -0.86 -17.18 -1.50
C HIS A 24 0.05 -16.59 -0.43
N PHE A 25 0.90 -15.62 -0.78
CA PHE A 25 1.75 -14.97 0.21
C PHE A 25 0.97 -14.14 1.22
N ALA A 26 -0.10 -13.46 0.80
CA ALA A 26 -0.97 -12.73 1.73
C ALA A 26 -1.68 -13.68 2.71
N ALA A 27 -2.10 -14.87 2.27
CA ALA A 27 -2.79 -15.84 3.10
C ALA A 27 -1.84 -16.61 4.04
N GLN A 28 -0.72 -17.10 3.53
CA GLN A 28 0.14 -18.09 4.19
C GLN A 28 1.53 -17.56 4.56
N GLY A 29 1.91 -16.36 4.09
CA GLY A 29 3.26 -15.79 4.23
C GLY A 29 4.29 -16.47 3.33
N LEU A 30 5.53 -15.97 3.41
CA LEU A 30 6.62 -16.54 2.62
C LEU A 30 6.92 -17.99 3.01
N ALA A 31 6.92 -18.32 4.29
CA ALA A 31 7.23 -19.68 4.75
C ALA A 31 6.17 -20.69 4.32
N GLY A 32 4.88 -20.39 4.54
CA GLY A 32 3.76 -21.31 4.33
C GLY A 32 3.37 -21.50 2.87
N ALA A 33 3.52 -20.48 2.03
CA ALA A 33 3.11 -20.57 0.62
C ALA A 33 3.90 -21.62 -0.16
N ARG A 34 3.21 -22.45 -0.93
CA ARG A 34 3.78 -23.54 -1.73
C ARG A 34 3.84 -23.14 -3.21
N THR A 35 5.02 -23.27 -3.81
CA THR A 35 5.23 -22.92 -5.23
C THR A 35 4.41 -23.77 -6.19
N ASP A 36 4.07 -25.01 -5.81
CA ASP A 36 3.21 -25.88 -6.59
C ASP A 36 1.77 -25.34 -6.66
N GLU A 37 1.24 -24.88 -5.53
CA GLU A 37 -0.09 -24.27 -5.43
C GLU A 37 -0.17 -22.95 -6.20
N ILE A 38 0.87 -22.12 -6.08
CA ILE A 38 0.98 -20.86 -6.84
C ILE A 38 1.00 -21.14 -8.35
N ALA A 39 1.80 -22.11 -8.79
CA ALA A 39 1.89 -22.45 -10.20
C ALA A 39 0.55 -22.97 -10.74
N ALA A 40 -0.13 -23.86 -9.99
CA ALA A 40 -1.45 -24.38 -10.35
C ALA A 40 -2.49 -23.25 -10.44
N ALA A 41 -2.55 -22.36 -9.45
CA ALA A 41 -3.46 -21.22 -9.44
C ALA A 41 -3.20 -20.22 -10.60
N ALA A 42 -1.94 -20.13 -11.07
CA ALA A 42 -1.55 -19.32 -12.21
C ALA A 42 -1.78 -20.02 -13.58
N HIS A 43 -2.31 -21.23 -13.61
CA HIS A 43 -2.35 -22.07 -14.81
C HIS A 43 -0.98 -22.15 -15.50
N ALA A 44 0.08 -22.34 -14.69
CA ALA A 44 1.46 -22.47 -15.11
C ALA A 44 2.07 -23.73 -14.49
N ASN A 45 3.19 -24.21 -15.02
CA ASN A 45 3.94 -25.25 -14.34
C ASN A 45 5.04 -24.63 -13.45
N LYS A 46 5.51 -25.41 -12.49
CA LYS A 46 6.55 -25.01 -11.55
C LYS A 46 7.85 -24.56 -12.24
N ALA A 47 8.22 -25.19 -13.36
CA ALA A 47 9.40 -24.81 -14.12
C ALA A 47 9.29 -23.38 -14.70
N MET A 48 8.07 -22.97 -15.12
CA MET A 48 7.84 -21.60 -15.58
C MET A 48 7.97 -20.59 -14.43
N LEU A 49 7.47 -20.93 -13.23
CA LEU A 49 7.63 -20.07 -12.06
C LEU A 49 9.12 -19.81 -11.77
N TYR A 50 9.92 -20.87 -11.73
CA TYR A 50 11.38 -20.72 -11.52
C TYR A 50 12.08 -20.04 -12.69
N TYR A 51 11.62 -20.24 -13.91
CA TYR A 51 12.17 -19.57 -15.08
C TYR A 51 12.00 -18.05 -15.02
N TYR A 52 10.81 -17.56 -14.60
CA TYR A 52 10.53 -16.12 -14.52
C TYR A 52 11.12 -15.46 -13.28
N PHE A 53 11.09 -16.14 -12.15
CA PHE A 53 11.39 -15.51 -10.86
C PHE A 53 12.60 -16.09 -10.12
N GLY A 54 13.13 -17.20 -10.57
CA GLY A 54 14.30 -17.86 -9.99
C GLY A 54 13.96 -18.71 -8.77
N ASP A 55 13.49 -18.12 -7.69
CA ASP A 55 13.13 -18.83 -6.46
C ASP A 55 11.91 -18.18 -5.76
N LYS A 56 11.43 -18.85 -4.71
CA LYS A 56 10.26 -18.39 -3.95
C LYS A 56 10.47 -17.02 -3.27
N ARG A 57 11.68 -16.73 -2.79
CA ARG A 57 12.01 -15.45 -2.15
C ARG A 57 12.04 -14.31 -3.18
N ARG A 58 12.61 -14.55 -4.35
CA ARG A 58 12.61 -13.59 -5.45
C ARG A 58 11.20 -13.33 -5.98
N LEU A 59 10.36 -14.37 -6.08
CA LEU A 59 8.95 -14.22 -6.42
C LEU A 59 8.22 -13.37 -5.40
N HIS A 60 8.41 -13.61 -4.10
CA HIS A 60 7.83 -12.83 -3.02
C HIS A 60 8.26 -11.36 -3.09
N ARG A 61 9.55 -11.12 -3.28
CA ARG A 61 10.09 -9.77 -3.49
C ARG A 61 9.52 -9.09 -4.74
N ALA A 62 9.28 -9.84 -5.82
CA ALA A 62 8.65 -9.31 -7.02
C ALA A 62 7.19 -8.92 -6.79
N VAL A 63 6.43 -9.69 -6.00
CA VAL A 63 5.07 -9.34 -5.58
C VAL A 63 5.07 -8.04 -4.78
N LEU A 64 5.87 -7.96 -3.73
CA LEU A 64 5.99 -6.73 -2.93
C LEU A 64 6.41 -5.53 -3.79
N GLY A 65 7.44 -5.70 -4.62
CA GLY A 65 7.92 -4.65 -5.51
C GLY A 65 6.89 -4.19 -6.54
N ASN A 66 6.01 -5.09 -7.00
CA ASN A 66 4.93 -4.73 -7.91
C ASN A 66 3.89 -3.82 -7.24
N LEU A 67 3.44 -4.18 -6.04
CA LEU A 67 2.49 -3.38 -5.25
C LEU A 67 3.08 -2.02 -4.85
N LEU A 68 4.32 -2.02 -4.38
CA LEU A 68 4.99 -0.80 -3.91
C LEU A 68 5.31 0.17 -5.05
N ARG A 69 5.61 -0.32 -6.26
CA ARG A 69 5.78 0.56 -7.44
C ARG A 69 4.48 1.26 -7.82
N GLN A 70 3.34 0.57 -7.75
CA GLN A 70 2.03 1.20 -8.02
C GLN A 70 1.73 2.30 -7.00
N LEU A 71 2.03 2.05 -5.73
CA LEU A 71 1.92 3.04 -4.67
C LEU A 71 2.88 4.22 -4.90
N ARG A 72 4.10 3.95 -5.36
CA ARG A 72 5.10 4.99 -5.66
C ARG A 72 4.63 5.95 -6.76
N VAL A 73 4.03 5.43 -7.84
CA VAL A 73 3.48 6.27 -8.93
C VAL A 73 2.48 7.28 -8.38
N LEU A 74 1.56 6.84 -7.50
CA LEU A 74 0.61 7.73 -6.86
C LEU A 74 1.30 8.87 -6.09
N PHE A 75 2.41 8.59 -5.40
CA PHE A 75 3.11 9.59 -4.61
C PHE A 75 3.92 10.56 -5.48
N ASP A 76 4.57 10.05 -6.52
CA ASP A 76 5.36 10.88 -7.44
C ASP A 76 4.45 11.91 -8.15
N GLU A 77 3.24 11.54 -8.54
CA GLU A 77 2.24 12.46 -9.12
C GLU A 77 1.83 13.58 -8.14
N LEU A 78 1.73 13.24 -6.86
CA LEU A 78 1.32 14.21 -5.84
C LEU A 78 2.48 15.09 -5.35
N GLU A 79 3.72 14.62 -5.43
CA GLU A 79 4.91 15.38 -5.04
C GLU A 79 5.14 16.57 -5.97
N VAL A 80 4.90 16.42 -7.26
CA VAL A 80 5.03 17.51 -8.27
C VAL A 80 3.83 18.46 -8.30
N SER A 81 2.79 18.21 -7.53
CA SER A 81 1.59 19.03 -7.49
C SER A 81 1.87 20.43 -6.93
N ARG A 82 1.39 21.48 -7.63
CA ARG A 82 1.42 22.86 -7.17
C ARG A 82 0.27 23.24 -6.22
N ALA A 83 -0.52 22.25 -5.78
CA ALA A 83 -1.62 22.46 -4.85
C ALA A 83 -1.11 22.94 -3.48
N SER A 84 -1.99 23.58 -2.70
CA SER A 84 -1.68 23.97 -1.31
C SER A 84 -1.36 22.73 -0.45
N PRO A 85 -0.59 22.89 0.64
CA PRO A 85 -0.28 21.80 1.57
C PRO A 85 -1.52 21.02 2.03
N ARG A 86 -2.60 21.72 2.33
CA ARG A 86 -3.88 21.11 2.68
C ARG A 86 -4.40 20.20 1.57
N ARG A 87 -4.47 20.72 0.34
CA ARG A 87 -4.99 19.97 -0.80
C ARG A 87 -4.11 18.78 -1.16
N ARG A 88 -2.79 18.95 -1.03
CA ARG A 88 -1.83 17.84 -1.22
C ARG A 88 -2.07 16.73 -0.20
N LEU A 89 -2.24 17.06 1.08
CA LEU A 89 -2.50 16.07 2.12
C LEU A 89 -3.85 15.34 1.91
N GLU A 90 -4.91 16.09 1.55
CA GLU A 90 -6.21 15.51 1.19
C GLU A 90 -6.10 14.51 0.03
N ASN A 91 -5.40 14.88 -1.04
CA ASN A 91 -5.20 14.03 -2.22
C ASN A 91 -4.35 12.79 -1.91
N LEU A 92 -3.25 12.95 -1.14
CA LEU A 92 -2.39 11.85 -0.69
C LEU A 92 -3.19 10.80 0.08
N LEU A 93 -4.01 11.24 1.02
CA LEU A 93 -4.83 10.35 1.83
C LEU A 93 -5.93 9.67 1.03
N ALA A 94 -6.63 10.45 0.20
CA ALA A 94 -7.67 9.91 -0.65
C ALA A 94 -7.10 8.84 -1.60
N GLY A 95 -6.01 9.15 -2.29
CA GLY A 95 -5.36 8.20 -3.21
C GLY A 95 -4.79 6.98 -2.48
N TYR A 96 -4.22 7.15 -1.29
CA TYR A 96 -3.74 6.02 -0.49
C TYR A 96 -4.88 5.10 -0.06
N MET A 97 -6.03 5.64 0.35
CA MET A 97 -7.19 4.82 0.71
C MET A 97 -7.79 4.12 -0.51
N ASP A 98 -7.80 4.76 -1.70
CA ASP A 98 -8.21 4.11 -2.95
C ASP A 98 -7.27 2.97 -3.32
N PHE A 99 -5.95 3.17 -3.15
CA PHE A 99 -4.96 2.12 -3.34
C PHE A 99 -5.19 0.94 -2.38
N LEU A 100 -5.42 1.20 -1.09
CA LEU A 100 -5.69 0.15 -0.10
C LEU A 100 -6.98 -0.62 -0.44
N GLY A 101 -8.01 0.06 -0.93
CA GLY A 101 -9.26 -0.57 -1.37
C GLY A 101 -9.09 -1.47 -2.58
N SER A 102 -8.28 -1.05 -3.56
CA SER A 102 -8.00 -1.81 -4.78
C SER A 102 -6.95 -2.91 -4.61
N HIS A 103 -6.13 -2.84 -3.54
CA HIS A 103 -5.06 -3.81 -3.24
C HIS A 103 -5.22 -4.43 -1.86
N PRO A 104 -6.27 -5.23 -1.66
CA PRO A 104 -6.65 -5.72 -0.32
C PRO A 104 -5.63 -6.66 0.33
N ASN A 105 -4.67 -7.19 -0.42
CA ASN A 105 -3.58 -8.01 0.09
C ASN A 105 -2.40 -7.18 0.62
N TYR A 106 -2.25 -5.95 0.15
CA TYR A 106 -1.11 -5.08 0.48
C TYR A 106 -0.94 -4.86 2.00
N PRO A 107 -1.98 -4.47 2.78
CA PRO A 107 -1.81 -4.26 4.22
C PRO A 107 -1.31 -5.49 4.95
N ARG A 108 -1.79 -6.68 4.56
CA ARG A 108 -1.40 -7.96 5.19
C ARG A 108 0.04 -8.34 4.86
N LEU A 109 0.44 -8.17 3.60
CA LEU A 109 1.80 -8.47 3.16
C LEU A 109 2.82 -7.59 3.89
N VAL A 110 2.61 -6.26 3.88
CA VAL A 110 3.54 -5.32 4.51
C VAL A 110 3.56 -5.46 6.03
N GLN A 111 2.40 -5.64 6.67
CA GLN A 111 2.31 -5.85 8.12
C GLN A 111 3.07 -7.11 8.55
N ARG A 112 2.93 -8.20 7.79
CA ARG A 112 3.64 -9.45 8.08
C ARG A 112 5.15 -9.27 8.02
N GLU A 113 5.66 -8.62 6.97
CA GLU A 113 7.09 -8.32 6.83
C GLU A 113 7.60 -7.47 8.01
N ALA A 114 6.81 -6.49 8.45
CA ALA A 114 7.16 -5.64 9.59
C ALA A 114 7.21 -6.44 10.91
N MET A 115 6.25 -7.34 11.13
CA MET A 115 6.20 -8.16 12.35
C MET A 115 7.29 -9.22 12.41
N GLU A 116 7.68 -9.78 11.27
CA GLU A 116 8.74 -10.79 11.17
C GLU A 116 10.14 -10.16 11.16
N SER A 117 10.26 -8.83 11.18
CA SER A 117 11.53 -8.09 11.07
C SER A 117 12.42 -8.62 9.94
N SER A 118 11.79 -8.91 8.81
CA SER A 118 12.43 -9.60 7.70
C SER A 118 13.44 -8.70 6.97
N PRO A 119 14.48 -9.24 6.30
CA PRO A 119 15.35 -8.45 5.42
C PRO A 119 14.58 -7.76 4.28
N SER A 120 13.41 -8.30 3.91
CA SER A 120 12.52 -7.66 2.95
C SER A 120 11.90 -6.40 3.50
N PHE A 121 11.60 -6.34 4.80
CA PHE A 121 11.04 -5.15 5.43
C PHE A 121 12.01 -3.97 5.41
N GLU A 122 13.28 -4.18 5.70
CA GLU A 122 14.31 -3.14 5.59
C GLU A 122 14.37 -2.54 4.17
N TRP A 123 14.31 -3.40 3.17
CA TRP A 123 14.23 -2.97 1.77
C TRP A 123 12.95 -2.19 1.47
N ILE A 124 11.78 -2.69 1.92
CA ILE A 124 10.48 -2.02 1.79
C ILE A 124 10.54 -0.62 2.43
N PHE A 125 11.06 -0.56 3.65
CA PHE A 125 11.16 0.70 4.38
C PHE A 125 12.05 1.70 3.64
N ARG A 126 13.27 1.29 3.29
CA ARG A 126 14.24 2.18 2.66
C ARG A 126 13.79 2.70 1.30
N GLU A 127 13.23 1.83 0.47
CA GLU A 127 12.92 2.19 -0.91
C GLU A 127 11.53 2.82 -1.09
N PHE A 128 10.59 2.58 -0.17
CA PHE A 128 9.20 2.96 -0.35
C PHE A 128 8.57 3.65 0.87
N LEU A 129 8.51 3.00 2.04
CA LEU A 129 7.79 3.54 3.19
C LEU A 129 8.45 4.78 3.78
N GLY A 130 9.78 4.79 3.88
CA GLY A 130 10.54 5.93 4.39
C GLY A 130 10.37 7.18 3.51
N PRO A 131 10.58 7.11 2.19
CA PRO A 131 10.29 8.21 1.29
C PRO A 131 8.85 8.70 1.37
N PHE A 132 7.88 7.79 1.45
CA PHE A 132 6.46 8.15 1.62
C PHE A 132 6.20 8.91 2.92
N GLN A 133 6.69 8.38 4.04
CA GLN A 133 6.60 9.05 5.34
C GLN A 133 7.22 10.45 5.29
N ALA A 134 8.39 10.59 4.66
CA ALA A 134 9.07 11.87 4.53
C ALA A 134 8.25 12.87 3.70
N THR A 135 7.59 12.43 2.63
CA THR A 135 6.71 13.29 1.81
C THR A 135 5.50 13.77 2.60
N LEU A 136 4.84 12.90 3.37
CA LEU A 136 3.75 13.28 4.26
C LEU A 136 4.21 14.28 5.32
N GLN A 137 5.35 14.01 5.98
CA GLN A 137 5.91 14.87 7.00
C GLN A 137 6.20 16.28 6.44
N LYS A 138 6.92 16.37 5.32
CA LYS A 138 7.20 17.64 4.64
C LYS A 138 5.94 18.40 4.26
N THR A 139 4.89 17.69 3.83
CA THR A 139 3.60 18.30 3.47
C THR A 139 2.92 18.92 4.70
N ILE A 140 2.95 18.23 5.85
CA ILE A 140 2.39 18.75 7.10
C ILE A 140 3.21 19.94 7.59
N GLU A 141 4.54 19.86 7.60
CA GLU A 141 5.46 20.96 7.98
C GLU A 141 5.25 22.19 7.10
N ALA A 142 5.09 22.01 5.79
CA ALA A 142 4.78 23.09 4.87
C ALA A 142 3.44 23.74 5.18
N GLY A 143 2.42 22.97 5.53
CA GLY A 143 1.11 23.48 5.94
C GLY A 143 1.15 24.27 7.26
N VAL A 144 1.95 23.83 8.22
CA VAL A 144 2.20 24.57 9.48
C VAL A 144 2.90 25.89 9.17
N LYS A 145 3.93 25.88 8.32
CA LYS A 145 4.68 27.07 7.90
C LYS A 145 3.81 28.06 7.14
N ALA A 146 2.90 27.57 6.30
CA ALA A 146 1.95 28.40 5.55
C ALA A 146 0.77 28.92 6.38
N GLY A 147 0.62 28.49 7.66
CA GLY A 147 -0.50 28.85 8.51
C GLY A 147 -1.82 28.13 8.16
N GLU A 148 -1.78 27.15 7.24
CA GLU A 148 -2.94 26.33 6.91
C GLU A 148 -3.24 25.29 8.01
N PHE A 149 -2.18 24.79 8.67
CA PHE A 149 -2.28 23.85 9.78
C PHE A 149 -1.82 24.50 11.09
N ARG A 150 -2.46 24.09 12.19
CA ARG A 150 -1.99 24.43 13.53
C ARG A 150 -0.62 23.78 13.80
N ARG A 151 0.09 24.26 14.77
CA ARG A 151 1.36 23.63 15.20
C ARG A 151 1.09 22.22 15.71
N VAL A 152 1.70 21.24 15.07
CA VAL A 152 1.65 19.81 15.42
C VAL A 152 3.04 19.20 15.22
N ASP A 153 3.35 18.13 15.96
CA ASP A 153 4.50 17.29 15.60
C ASP A 153 4.11 16.47 14.35
N ALA A 154 4.77 16.78 13.24
CA ALA A 154 4.48 16.16 11.95
C ALA A 154 4.71 14.64 11.95
N ARG A 155 5.69 14.13 12.75
CA ARG A 155 5.96 12.69 12.85
C ARG A 155 4.78 11.98 13.50
N HIS A 156 4.29 12.49 14.64
CA HIS A 156 3.12 11.91 15.31
C HIS A 156 1.86 12.02 14.46
N ALA A 157 1.68 13.13 13.73
CA ALA A 157 0.56 13.30 12.81
C ALA A 157 0.59 12.24 11.69
N VAL A 158 1.76 11.97 11.10
CA VAL A 158 1.92 10.92 10.07
C VAL A 158 1.59 9.54 10.63
N PHE A 159 2.08 9.17 11.82
CA PHE A 159 1.76 7.87 12.42
C PHE A 159 0.26 7.73 12.72
N SER A 160 -0.38 8.77 13.22
CA SER A 160 -1.83 8.79 13.45
C SER A 160 -2.61 8.58 12.14
N LEU A 161 -2.19 9.27 11.09
CA LEU A 161 -2.70 9.17 9.74
C LEU A 161 -2.66 7.74 9.19
N LEU A 162 -1.45 7.15 9.22
CA LEU A 162 -1.23 5.78 8.75
C LEU A 162 -2.03 4.76 9.57
N GLY A 163 -2.08 4.94 10.90
CA GLY A 163 -2.87 4.08 11.78
C GLY A 163 -4.37 4.12 11.45
N MET A 164 -4.95 5.31 11.28
CA MET A 164 -6.36 5.46 10.95
C MET A 164 -6.74 4.87 9.59
N THR A 165 -5.81 4.90 8.63
CA THR A 165 -6.06 4.37 7.29
C THR A 165 -5.83 2.86 7.23
N ILE A 166 -4.63 2.38 7.58
CA ILE A 166 -4.26 0.96 7.43
C ILE A 166 -5.10 0.05 8.34
N PHE A 167 -5.31 0.46 9.60
CA PHE A 167 -6.02 -0.37 10.57
C PHE A 167 -7.44 -0.69 10.14
N TYR A 168 -8.13 0.24 9.45
CA TYR A 168 -9.47 -0.01 8.93
C TYR A 168 -9.50 -1.23 7.99
N PHE A 169 -8.56 -1.32 7.05
CA PHE A 169 -8.50 -2.44 6.09
C PHE A 169 -8.10 -3.76 6.73
N VAL A 170 -7.30 -3.71 7.80
CA VAL A 170 -6.99 -4.90 8.60
C VAL A 170 -8.22 -5.35 9.37
N ALA A 171 -8.90 -4.42 10.05
CA ALA A 171 -10.08 -4.69 10.86
C ALA A 171 -11.26 -5.18 10.02
N ALA A 172 -11.53 -4.56 8.87
CA ALA A 172 -12.62 -4.92 7.97
C ALA A 172 -12.58 -6.40 7.55
N ARG A 173 -11.37 -6.92 7.35
CA ARG A 173 -11.19 -8.33 7.00
C ARG A 173 -11.13 -9.28 8.19
N ARG A 174 -10.60 -8.83 9.32
CA ARG A 174 -10.41 -9.67 10.51
C ARG A 174 -11.65 -9.75 11.36
N PHE A 175 -12.44 -8.71 11.38
CA PHE A 175 -13.62 -8.54 12.23
C PHE A 175 -14.82 -8.05 11.40
N PRO A 176 -15.27 -8.82 10.39
CA PRO A 176 -16.37 -8.38 9.51
C PRO A 176 -17.66 -8.08 10.27
N GLN A 177 -17.86 -8.70 11.45
CA GLN A 177 -19.00 -8.44 12.32
C GLN A 177 -19.08 -7.02 12.90
N LEU A 178 -17.99 -6.23 12.81
CA LEU A 178 -17.98 -4.82 13.22
C LEU A 178 -18.56 -3.90 12.14
N PHE A 179 -18.86 -4.44 10.97
CA PHE A 179 -19.29 -3.67 9.81
C PHE A 179 -20.62 -4.25 9.28
N GLU A 180 -21.47 -3.37 8.79
CA GLU A 180 -22.70 -3.78 8.09
C GLU A 180 -22.36 -4.09 6.61
N GLY A 181 -22.17 -5.37 6.30
CA GLY A 181 -21.82 -5.84 4.95
C GLY A 181 -20.32 -5.71 4.62
N ASP A 182 -20.00 -5.57 3.34
CA ASP A 182 -18.60 -5.47 2.88
C ASP A 182 -18.06 -4.06 3.10
N ALA A 183 -17.27 -3.91 4.15
CA ALA A 183 -16.66 -2.64 4.57
C ALA A 183 -15.71 -2.01 3.54
N ILE A 184 -15.22 -2.79 2.58
CA ILE A 184 -14.33 -2.30 1.50
C ILE A 184 -15.04 -2.14 0.15
N ALA A 185 -16.35 -2.38 0.09
CA ALA A 185 -17.15 -2.03 -1.08
C ALA A 185 -17.14 -0.51 -1.33
N ALA A 186 -17.43 -0.11 -2.56
CA ALA A 186 -17.27 1.27 -3.02
C ALA A 186 -17.95 2.32 -2.10
N LYS A 187 -19.20 2.07 -1.67
CA LYS A 187 -19.96 3.02 -0.84
C LYS A 187 -19.38 3.13 0.58
N PRO A 188 -19.22 2.03 1.37
CA PRO A 188 -18.59 2.11 2.69
C PRO A 188 -17.19 2.70 2.67
N LEU A 189 -16.39 2.39 1.64
CA LEU A 189 -15.06 2.96 1.48
C LEU A 189 -15.10 4.47 1.25
N ALA A 190 -16.02 4.96 0.43
CA ALA A 190 -16.20 6.39 0.20
C ALA A 190 -16.64 7.12 1.50
N GLU A 191 -17.56 6.55 2.27
CA GLU A 191 -17.99 7.06 3.56
C GLU A 191 -16.82 7.08 4.56
N ARG A 192 -16.04 6.01 4.64
CA ARG A 192 -14.84 5.96 5.48
C ARG A 192 -13.81 7.01 5.09
N LYS A 193 -13.57 7.18 3.79
CA LYS A 193 -12.64 8.19 3.28
C LYS A 193 -13.06 9.59 3.72
N LYS A 194 -14.35 9.91 3.56
CA LYS A 194 -14.91 11.18 4.01
C LYS A 194 -14.71 11.39 5.52
N ALA A 195 -15.04 10.38 6.33
CA ALA A 195 -14.91 10.46 7.79
C ALA A 195 -13.46 10.66 8.25
N VAL A 196 -12.50 9.95 7.62
CA VAL A 196 -11.06 10.10 7.94
C VAL A 196 -10.56 11.48 7.56
N LEU A 197 -10.90 11.96 6.36
CA LEU A 197 -10.50 13.30 5.90
C LEU A 197 -11.11 14.39 6.79
N ASP A 198 -12.37 14.27 7.14
CA ASP A 198 -13.07 15.22 8.02
C ASP A 198 -12.38 15.29 9.40
N LEU A 199 -12.24 14.14 10.06
CA LEU A 199 -11.59 14.06 11.37
C LEU A 199 -10.16 14.62 11.35
N LEU A 200 -9.39 14.28 10.32
CA LEU A 200 -8.03 14.75 10.19
C LEU A 200 -7.95 16.25 9.95
N MET A 201 -8.76 16.76 9.02
CA MET A 201 -8.74 18.18 8.70
C MET A 201 -9.20 19.03 9.89
N HIS A 202 -10.24 18.64 10.62
CA HIS A 202 -10.64 19.33 11.86
C HIS A 202 -9.56 19.26 12.94
N GLY A 203 -8.80 18.15 13.01
CA GLY A 203 -7.68 18.02 13.94
C GLY A 203 -6.42 18.81 13.55
N LEU A 204 -6.23 19.13 12.26
CA LEU A 204 -5.04 19.82 11.76
C LEU A 204 -5.26 21.28 11.41
N LEU A 205 -6.44 21.67 10.94
CA LEU A 205 -6.71 23.03 10.51
C LEU A 205 -6.51 24.03 11.64
N GLN A 206 -5.98 25.20 11.30
CA GLN A 206 -5.94 26.33 12.20
C GLN A 206 -7.39 26.76 12.51
N SER A 207 -7.75 26.86 13.79
CA SER A 207 -9.01 27.46 14.19
C SER A 207 -9.09 28.88 13.62
N GLN A 208 -10.10 29.18 12.84
CA GLN A 208 -10.36 30.57 12.49
C GLN A 208 -10.78 31.28 13.77
N THR A 209 -9.84 31.92 14.41
CA THR A 209 -10.18 32.87 15.50
C THR A 209 -11.08 33.94 14.86
N ARG A 210 -12.37 33.93 15.18
CA ARG A 210 -13.25 35.06 14.83
C ARG A 210 -12.58 36.29 15.41
N ARG A 211 -12.04 37.15 14.54
CA ARG A 211 -11.68 38.52 14.93
C ARG A 211 -13.01 39.20 15.19
N SER A 212 -13.34 39.38 16.47
CA SER A 212 -14.39 40.27 16.97
C SER A 212 -13.98 41.69 16.73
#